data_f04b39f5aee335966f22fd00f94fb374
#
_entry.id   f04b39f5aee335966f22fd00f94fb374
#
_cell.length_a   1.000
_cell.length_b   1.000
_cell.length_c   1.000
_cell.angle_alpha   90.00
_cell.angle_beta   90.00
_cell.angle_gamma   90.00
#
_symmetry.space_group_name_H-M   'P 1'
#
loop_
_entity.id
_entity.type
_entity.pdbx_description
1 polymer ?
#
loop_
_entity_poly.entity_id
_entity_poly.type
_entity_poly.pdbx_seq_one_letter_code
_entity_poly.pdbx_strand_id
1 'polypeptide(L)'
;GAAIVRRAPYVDVVFGPQTLHRLPALIHARRATGVPQVDISFPEIEKFDHLPPPRVDGASAFVSIMEGCSKYCTFCVVPYTRGEEVSRPFDDVLTEIADLALQGVMEVTLLGQNVNAYRGRTADGSGIADFATLLEHVAEIPGIERIRYTTSHPREMSARLVGAYAT
;
A
#
# COMPACT_ATOMS: atom_id res chain seq x y z
N GLY A 1 20.91 2.19 -6.66
CA GLY A 1 21.34 3.11 -5.60
C GLY A 1 22.74 3.64 -5.87
N ALA A 2 23.79 2.83 -5.73
CA ALA A 2 25.18 3.26 -5.86
C ALA A 2 25.52 3.91 -7.22
N ALA A 3 24.88 3.49 -8.32
CA ALA A 3 25.08 4.11 -9.63
C ALA A 3 24.56 5.55 -9.71
N ILE A 4 23.50 5.88 -8.96
CA ILE A 4 22.96 7.24 -8.89
C ILE A 4 23.99 8.16 -8.23
N VAL A 5 24.48 7.77 -7.05
CA VAL A 5 25.49 8.55 -6.31
C VAL A 5 26.75 8.78 -7.12
N ARG A 6 27.24 7.77 -7.88
CA ARG A 6 28.40 7.94 -8.76
C ARG A 6 28.17 8.92 -9.91
N ARG A 7 26.96 8.95 -10.49
CA ARG A 7 26.62 9.84 -11.61
C ARG A 7 26.20 11.25 -11.16
N ALA A 8 25.70 11.35 -9.96
CA ALA A 8 25.19 12.59 -9.35
C ALA A 8 25.79 12.78 -7.95
N PRO A 9 27.05 13.26 -7.85
CA PRO A 9 27.76 13.41 -6.56
C PRO A 9 27.11 14.37 -5.56
N TYR A 10 26.17 15.17 -6.02
CA TYR A 10 25.36 16.08 -5.19
C TYR A 10 24.16 15.39 -4.51
N VAL A 11 23.92 14.11 -4.80
CA VAL A 11 22.86 13.33 -4.12
C VAL A 11 23.39 12.77 -2.81
N ASP A 12 22.78 13.16 -1.73
CA ASP A 12 23.18 12.78 -0.37
C ASP A 12 22.55 11.47 0.12
N VAL A 13 21.30 11.20 -0.28
CA VAL A 13 20.55 10.03 0.16
C VAL A 13 19.76 9.44 -1.01
N VAL A 14 19.84 8.11 -1.15
CA VAL A 14 19.02 7.32 -2.09
C VAL A 14 18.32 6.23 -1.30
N PHE A 15 16.99 6.19 -1.36
CA PHE A 15 16.21 5.17 -0.67
C PHE A 15 15.07 4.64 -1.54
N GLY A 16 14.61 3.43 -1.22
CA GLY A 16 13.43 2.83 -1.85
C GLY A 16 12.14 3.24 -1.13
N PRO A 17 10.97 3.03 -1.77
CA PRO A 17 9.68 3.32 -1.14
C PRO A 17 9.48 2.58 0.19
N GLN A 18 10.00 1.36 0.29
CA GLN A 18 9.89 0.49 1.47
C GLN A 18 10.73 0.98 2.66
N THR A 19 11.73 1.82 2.40
CA THR A 19 12.64 2.34 3.43
C THR A 19 12.43 3.81 3.73
N LEU A 20 11.30 4.40 3.29
CA LEU A 20 10.96 5.81 3.51
C LEU A 20 10.98 6.19 5.00
N HIS A 21 10.48 5.33 5.88
CA HIS A 21 10.47 5.53 7.33
C HIS A 21 11.88 5.69 7.93
N ARG A 22 12.92 5.18 7.26
CA ARG A 22 14.33 5.30 7.67
C ARG A 22 14.99 6.60 7.20
N LEU A 23 14.30 7.42 6.41
CA LEU A 23 14.88 8.67 5.85
C LEU A 23 15.50 9.59 6.90
N PRO A 24 14.87 9.84 8.08
CA PRO A 24 15.51 10.66 9.13
C PRO A 24 16.87 10.11 9.59
N ALA A 25 16.96 8.79 9.78
CA ALA A 25 18.20 8.12 10.18
C ALA A 25 19.28 8.21 9.08
N LEU A 26 18.89 8.03 7.81
CA LEU A 26 19.81 8.16 6.67
C LEU A 26 20.36 9.58 6.53
N ILE A 27 19.51 10.61 6.72
CA ILE A 27 19.94 12.01 6.74
C ILE A 27 20.92 12.26 7.88
N HIS A 28 20.62 11.75 9.08
CA HIS A 28 21.52 11.89 10.24
C HIS A 28 22.87 11.23 9.99
N ALA A 29 22.88 10.00 9.49
CA ALA A 29 24.09 9.27 9.12
C ALA A 29 24.92 10.03 8.07
N ARG A 30 24.27 10.58 7.02
CA ARG A 30 24.93 11.40 6.01
C ARG A 30 25.62 12.62 6.62
N ARG A 31 24.95 13.33 7.53
CA ARG A 31 25.51 14.51 8.22
C ARG A 31 26.69 14.14 9.12
N ALA A 32 26.61 13.00 9.82
CA ALA A 32 27.66 12.55 10.72
C ALA A 32 28.90 12.04 10.00
N THR A 33 28.75 11.34 8.88
CA THR A 33 29.85 10.65 8.19
C THR A 33 30.41 11.40 6.99
N GLY A 34 29.65 12.34 6.41
CA GLY A 34 30.00 12.98 5.16
C GLY A 34 29.86 12.07 3.92
N VAL A 35 29.42 10.81 4.10
CA VAL A 35 29.31 9.81 3.02
C VAL A 35 27.85 9.67 2.57
N PRO A 36 27.55 9.66 1.24
CA PRO A 36 26.21 9.44 0.75
C PRO A 36 25.63 8.10 1.25
N GLN A 37 24.36 8.12 1.65
CA GLN A 37 23.65 6.95 2.17
C GLN A 37 22.77 6.33 1.10
N VAL A 38 22.76 5.00 1.02
CA VAL A 38 21.96 4.25 0.05
C VAL A 38 21.25 3.10 0.76
N ASP A 39 19.92 3.15 0.83
CA ASP A 39 19.08 2.06 1.32
C ASP A 39 17.97 1.76 0.31
N ILE A 40 18.18 0.73 -0.50
CA ILE A 40 17.22 0.22 -1.49
C ILE A 40 16.79 -1.21 -1.13
N SER A 41 16.88 -1.58 0.14
CA SER A 41 16.45 -2.88 0.62
C SER A 41 14.92 -3.04 0.53
N PHE A 42 14.47 -4.31 0.53
CA PHE A 42 13.06 -4.68 0.51
C PHE A 42 12.75 -5.45 1.81
N PRO A 43 12.58 -4.77 2.95
CA PRO A 43 12.18 -5.44 4.18
C PRO A 43 10.75 -5.96 4.03
N GLU A 44 10.56 -7.28 4.06
CA GLU A 44 9.24 -7.91 3.94
C GLU A 44 8.33 -7.61 5.14
N ILE A 45 8.94 -7.47 6.32
CA ILE A 45 8.25 -7.38 7.61
C ILE A 45 7.72 -5.94 7.88
N GLU A 46 8.26 -4.92 7.22
CA GLU A 46 8.00 -3.51 7.57
C GLU A 46 7.08 -2.77 6.59
N LYS A 47 6.47 -3.45 5.60
CA LYS A 47 5.76 -2.78 4.50
C LYS A 47 4.61 -1.87 4.96
N PHE A 48 3.92 -2.23 6.05
CA PHE A 48 2.78 -1.47 6.55
C PHE A 48 2.92 -0.98 7.99
N ASP A 49 3.92 -1.47 8.74
CA ASP A 49 4.11 -1.18 10.17
C ASP A 49 4.42 0.30 10.48
N HIS A 50 4.87 1.05 9.48
CA HIS A 50 5.27 2.45 9.61
C HIS A 50 4.46 3.40 8.72
N LEU A 51 3.22 3.05 8.39
CA LEU A 51 2.34 3.97 7.71
C LEU A 51 2.06 5.16 8.65
N PRO A 52 2.20 6.41 8.16
CA PRO A 52 1.77 7.56 8.94
C PRO A 52 0.26 7.49 9.14
N PRO A 53 -0.27 8.06 10.25
CA PRO A 53 -1.70 8.16 10.42
C PRO A 53 -2.32 8.85 9.19
N PRO A 54 -3.47 8.36 8.69
CA PRO A 54 -4.08 8.90 7.51
C PRO A 54 -4.44 10.38 7.71
N ARG A 55 -4.11 11.21 6.72
CA ARG A 55 -4.51 12.62 6.73
C ARG A 55 -5.86 12.75 6.06
N VAL A 56 -6.81 13.30 6.79
CA VAL A 56 -8.09 13.70 6.24
C VAL A 56 -7.93 15.08 5.62
N ASP A 57 -8.13 15.16 4.30
CA ASP A 57 -8.17 16.41 3.56
C ASP A 57 -9.51 16.47 2.81
N GLY A 58 -10.54 16.98 3.48
CA GLY A 58 -11.90 17.01 2.96
C GLY A 58 -12.65 15.68 3.09
N ALA A 59 -13.54 15.39 2.13
CA ALA A 59 -14.44 14.24 2.16
C ALA A 59 -13.85 12.95 1.61
N SER A 60 -12.59 12.94 1.16
CA SER A 60 -11.96 11.76 0.55
C SER A 60 -10.62 11.40 1.19
N ALA A 61 -10.28 10.12 1.21
CA ALA A 61 -9.02 9.61 1.71
C ALA A 61 -8.45 8.48 0.85
N PHE A 62 -7.14 8.31 0.90
CA PHE A 62 -6.42 7.19 0.29
C PHE A 62 -6.04 6.16 1.34
N VAL A 63 -6.32 4.88 1.07
CA VAL A 63 -6.01 3.77 1.96
C VAL A 63 -5.19 2.73 1.22
N SER A 64 -3.96 2.53 1.63
CA SER A 64 -3.10 1.48 1.07
C SER A 64 -3.54 0.12 1.61
N ILE A 65 -3.96 -0.78 0.74
CA ILE A 65 -4.45 -2.13 1.12
C ILE A 65 -3.46 -3.22 0.77
N MET A 66 -2.58 -2.98 -0.19
CA MET A 66 -1.55 -3.93 -0.60
C MET A 66 -0.37 -3.24 -1.26
N GLU A 67 0.78 -3.90 -1.28
CA GLU A 67 1.98 -3.45 -1.97
C GLU A 67 2.64 -4.60 -2.75
N GLY A 68 3.35 -4.25 -3.83
CA GLY A 68 4.01 -5.20 -4.71
C GLY A 68 3.08 -5.81 -5.74
N CYS A 69 3.65 -6.61 -6.64
CA CYS A 69 2.89 -7.34 -7.66
C CYS A 69 3.68 -8.55 -8.15
N SER A 70 3.06 -9.74 -8.11
CA SER A 70 3.68 -11.01 -8.54
C SER A 70 3.20 -11.48 -9.92
N LYS A 71 2.71 -10.58 -10.78
CA LYS A 71 2.18 -10.97 -12.11
C LYS A 71 3.26 -11.05 -13.20
N TYR A 72 4.38 -10.38 -13.03
CA TYR A 72 5.53 -10.41 -13.96
C TYR A 72 5.13 -10.19 -15.43
N CYS A 73 4.26 -9.21 -15.70
CA CYS A 73 3.91 -8.82 -17.06
C CYS A 73 5.15 -8.37 -17.83
N THR A 74 5.25 -8.70 -19.13
CA THR A 74 6.46 -8.57 -19.95
C THR A 74 7.09 -7.18 -19.97
N PHE A 75 6.32 -6.11 -19.82
CA PHE A 75 6.79 -4.72 -19.83
C PHE A 75 6.88 -4.07 -18.43
N CYS A 76 6.46 -4.79 -17.37
CA CYS A 76 6.23 -4.19 -16.06
C CYS A 76 7.44 -4.35 -15.13
N VAL A 77 7.89 -3.24 -14.56
CA VAL A 77 9.02 -3.20 -13.63
C VAL A 77 8.60 -3.37 -12.16
N VAL A 78 7.30 -3.34 -11.86
CA VAL A 78 6.78 -3.34 -10.47
C VAL A 78 7.32 -4.48 -9.60
N PRO A 79 7.36 -5.76 -10.03
CA PRO A 79 7.92 -6.83 -9.21
C PRO A 79 9.37 -6.57 -8.75
N TYR A 80 10.15 -5.88 -9.59
CA TYR A 80 11.56 -5.56 -9.31
C TYR A 80 11.76 -4.29 -8.49
N THR A 81 10.76 -3.42 -8.41
CA THR A 81 10.84 -2.13 -7.72
C THR A 81 9.99 -2.05 -6.45
N ARG A 82 8.96 -2.88 -6.36
CA ARG A 82 8.03 -2.96 -5.21
C ARG A 82 8.02 -4.32 -4.53
N GLY A 83 8.66 -5.32 -5.18
CA GLY A 83 8.70 -6.69 -4.69
C GLY A 83 7.40 -7.45 -4.90
N GLU A 84 7.28 -8.61 -4.21
CA GLU A 84 6.12 -9.49 -4.28
C GLU A 84 4.87 -8.88 -3.62
N GLU A 85 3.71 -9.43 -3.99
CA GLU A 85 2.42 -9.03 -3.42
C GLU A 85 2.37 -9.29 -1.91
N VAL A 86 2.10 -8.24 -1.15
CA VAL A 86 1.80 -8.30 0.28
C VAL A 86 0.53 -7.53 0.55
N SER A 87 -0.48 -8.19 1.11
CA SER A 87 -1.74 -7.57 1.52
C SER A 87 -1.70 -7.19 2.99
N ARG A 88 -2.26 -6.04 3.34
CA ARG A 88 -2.51 -5.66 4.73
C ARG A 88 -3.51 -6.61 5.37
N PRO A 89 -3.42 -6.83 6.69
CA PRO A 89 -4.46 -7.53 7.43
C PRO A 89 -5.84 -6.91 7.19
N PHE A 90 -6.85 -7.75 7.08
CA PHE A 90 -8.21 -7.33 6.73
C PHE A 90 -8.80 -6.35 7.75
N ASP A 91 -8.67 -6.71 9.02
CA ASP A 91 -9.23 -5.91 10.12
C ASP A 91 -8.53 -4.55 10.28
N ASP A 92 -7.21 -4.48 9.97
CA ASP A 92 -6.46 -3.21 10.02
C ASP A 92 -6.97 -2.23 8.96
N VAL A 93 -7.29 -2.74 7.76
CA VAL A 93 -7.86 -1.91 6.68
C VAL A 93 -9.24 -1.41 7.07
N LEU A 94 -10.10 -2.28 7.60
CA LEU A 94 -11.45 -1.88 8.02
C LEU A 94 -11.41 -0.88 9.18
N THR A 95 -10.53 -1.09 10.16
CA THR A 95 -10.35 -0.17 11.29
C THR A 95 -9.93 1.22 10.81
N GLU A 96 -8.94 1.30 9.91
CA GLU A 96 -8.50 2.58 9.34
C GLU A 96 -9.63 3.30 8.60
N ILE A 97 -10.42 2.57 7.79
CA ILE A 97 -11.53 3.17 7.05
C ILE A 97 -12.65 3.62 7.99
N ALA A 98 -12.95 2.86 9.04
CA ALA A 98 -13.94 3.25 10.05
C ALA A 98 -13.49 4.53 10.80
N ASP A 99 -12.22 4.63 11.17
CA ASP A 99 -11.66 5.83 11.81
C ASP A 99 -11.72 7.05 10.88
N LEU A 100 -11.49 6.86 9.58
CA LEU A 100 -11.62 7.91 8.58
C LEU A 100 -13.09 8.37 8.42
N ALA A 101 -14.04 7.42 8.41
CA ALA A 101 -15.47 7.72 8.36
C ALA A 101 -15.93 8.54 9.58
N LEU A 102 -15.43 8.21 10.79
CA LEU A 102 -15.68 8.98 12.02
C LEU A 102 -15.14 10.43 11.93
N GLN A 103 -14.11 10.66 11.11
CA GLN A 103 -13.54 11.99 10.84
C GLN A 103 -14.25 12.74 9.70
N GLY A 104 -15.32 12.16 9.12
CA GLY A 104 -16.13 12.78 8.07
C GLY A 104 -15.71 12.43 6.64
N VAL A 105 -14.84 11.44 6.44
CA VAL A 105 -14.53 10.90 5.10
C VAL A 105 -15.74 10.12 4.59
N MET A 106 -16.20 10.45 3.39
CA MET A 106 -17.31 9.80 2.68
C MET A 106 -16.83 8.97 1.48
N GLU A 107 -15.64 9.26 0.95
CA GLU A 107 -15.06 8.54 -0.19
C GLU A 107 -13.68 7.98 0.17
N VAL A 108 -13.48 6.68 -0.04
CA VAL A 108 -12.16 6.06 0.11
C VAL A 108 -11.65 5.54 -1.23
N THR A 109 -10.35 5.77 -1.50
CA THR A 109 -9.67 5.19 -2.65
C THR A 109 -8.67 4.14 -2.17
N LEU A 110 -8.96 2.87 -2.45
CA LEU A 110 -8.10 1.75 -2.09
C LEU A 110 -6.90 1.67 -3.04
N LEU A 111 -5.71 1.70 -2.48
CA LEU A 111 -4.45 1.75 -3.23
C LEU A 111 -3.65 0.46 -3.14
N GLY A 112 -3.00 0.14 -4.24
CA GLY A 112 -2.06 -0.96 -4.36
C GLY A 112 -1.49 -1.04 -5.78
N GLN A 113 -0.63 -1.99 -6.07
CA GLN A 113 -0.13 -2.20 -7.42
C GLN A 113 -0.95 -3.23 -8.22
N ASN A 114 -1.81 -4.00 -7.53
CA ASN A 114 -2.74 -4.97 -8.11
C ASN A 114 -3.90 -5.23 -7.12
N VAL A 115 -4.75 -4.23 -6.91
CA VAL A 115 -5.72 -4.23 -5.80
C VAL A 115 -6.69 -5.40 -5.82
N ASN A 116 -7.10 -5.87 -6.98
CA ASN A 116 -8.01 -7.00 -7.07
C ASN A 116 -7.36 -8.37 -6.77
N ALA A 117 -6.04 -8.41 -6.55
CA ALA A 117 -5.36 -9.57 -5.98
C ALA A 117 -5.28 -9.54 -4.44
N TYR A 118 -5.90 -8.57 -3.78
CA TYR A 118 -5.89 -8.49 -2.32
C TYR A 118 -6.30 -9.80 -1.65
N ARG A 119 -5.53 -10.20 -0.63
CA ARG A 119 -5.71 -11.41 0.19
C ARG A 119 -5.32 -11.10 1.64
N GLY A 120 -6.14 -10.32 2.35
CA GLY A 120 -5.89 -9.95 3.75
C GLY A 120 -6.22 -11.09 4.70
N ARG A 121 -5.33 -11.36 5.66
CA ARG A 121 -5.63 -12.29 6.75
C ARG A 121 -6.62 -11.65 7.71
N THR A 122 -7.57 -12.43 8.23
CA THR A 122 -8.46 -12.01 9.31
C THR A 122 -7.75 -12.10 10.66
N ALA A 123 -8.06 -11.20 11.60
CA ALA A 123 -7.39 -11.13 12.90
C ALA A 123 -7.64 -12.38 13.77
N ASP A 124 -8.78 -13.02 13.61
CA ASP A 124 -9.13 -14.27 14.30
C ASP A 124 -8.39 -15.51 13.74
N GLY A 125 -7.62 -15.33 12.66
CA GLY A 125 -6.91 -16.41 11.98
C GLY A 125 -7.81 -17.41 11.25
N SER A 126 -9.12 -17.13 11.13
CA SER A 126 -10.10 -18.06 10.54
C SER A 126 -9.96 -18.16 9.01
N GLY A 127 -9.34 -17.17 8.36
CA GLY A 127 -9.28 -17.19 6.92
C GLY A 127 -8.52 -16.03 6.25
N ILE A 128 -8.73 -15.96 4.95
CA ILE A 128 -8.22 -14.92 4.07
C ILE A 128 -9.41 -14.26 3.37
N ALA A 129 -9.56 -12.95 3.60
CA ALA A 129 -10.54 -12.14 2.89
C ALA A 129 -9.99 -11.72 1.52
N ASP A 130 -10.74 -11.98 0.47
CA ASP A 130 -10.44 -11.52 -0.88
C ASP A 130 -10.90 -10.06 -1.10
N PHE A 131 -10.60 -9.51 -2.27
CA PHE A 131 -10.95 -8.12 -2.59
C PHE A 131 -12.47 -7.89 -2.63
N ALA A 132 -13.26 -8.89 -3.08
CA ALA A 132 -14.72 -8.78 -3.06
C ALA A 132 -15.26 -8.70 -1.63
N THR A 133 -14.75 -9.55 -0.72
CA THR A 133 -15.08 -9.49 0.71
C THR A 133 -14.72 -8.13 1.30
N LEU A 134 -13.55 -7.58 0.94
CA LEU A 134 -13.15 -6.26 1.43
C LEU A 134 -14.14 -5.18 0.96
N LEU A 135 -14.52 -5.17 -0.32
CA LEU A 135 -15.48 -4.20 -0.84
C LEU A 135 -16.83 -4.28 -0.15
N GLU A 136 -17.36 -5.50 0.05
CA GLU A 136 -18.62 -5.75 0.75
C GLU A 136 -18.61 -5.14 2.17
N HIS A 137 -17.54 -5.40 2.95
CA HIS A 137 -17.45 -4.89 4.32
C HIS A 137 -17.17 -3.38 4.39
N VAL A 138 -16.38 -2.84 3.47
CA VAL A 138 -16.16 -1.38 3.41
C VAL A 138 -17.47 -0.65 3.05
N ALA A 139 -18.32 -1.23 2.21
CA ALA A 139 -19.61 -0.68 1.86
C ALA A 139 -20.61 -0.64 3.03
N GLU A 140 -20.41 -1.51 4.04
CA GLU A 140 -21.22 -1.55 5.27
C GLU A 140 -20.77 -0.52 6.33
N ILE A 141 -19.59 0.13 6.16
CA ILE A 141 -19.09 1.12 7.13
C ILE A 141 -19.97 2.38 7.07
N PRO A 142 -20.63 2.76 8.18
CA PRO A 142 -21.46 3.96 8.20
C PRO A 142 -20.67 5.23 7.86
N GLY A 143 -21.17 6.03 6.94
CA GLY A 143 -20.54 7.27 6.48
C GLY A 143 -19.72 7.13 5.21
N ILE A 144 -19.34 5.92 4.80
CA ILE A 144 -18.70 5.69 3.49
C ILE A 144 -19.79 5.58 2.42
N GLU A 145 -19.77 6.52 1.47
CA GLU A 145 -20.74 6.61 0.36
C GLU A 145 -20.15 6.17 -0.98
N ARG A 146 -18.80 6.17 -1.07
CA ARG A 146 -18.13 5.81 -2.31
C ARG A 146 -16.80 5.11 -2.05
N ILE A 147 -16.63 3.99 -2.75
CA ILE A 147 -15.37 3.23 -2.79
C ILE A 147 -14.77 3.36 -4.19
N ARG A 148 -13.52 3.78 -4.26
CA ARG A 148 -12.72 3.77 -5.49
C ARG A 148 -11.52 2.85 -5.31
N TYR A 149 -10.97 2.39 -6.40
CA TYR A 149 -9.69 1.68 -6.40
C TYR A 149 -9.00 1.84 -7.76
N THR A 150 -7.71 1.58 -7.81
CA THR A 150 -6.89 1.69 -9.02
C THR A 150 -6.05 0.45 -9.20
N THR A 151 -5.53 0.23 -10.42
CA THR A 151 -4.55 -0.83 -10.72
C THR A 151 -5.08 -2.25 -10.51
N SER A 152 -5.93 -2.68 -11.42
CA SER A 152 -6.47 -4.05 -11.46
C SER A 152 -5.80 -4.90 -12.55
N HIS A 153 -5.67 -6.20 -12.30
CA HIS A 153 -5.20 -7.15 -13.29
C HIS A 153 -6.34 -8.08 -13.74
N PRO A 154 -6.50 -8.32 -15.07
CA PRO A 154 -7.64 -9.11 -15.58
C PRO A 154 -7.71 -10.54 -15.03
N ARG A 155 -6.58 -11.17 -14.70
CA ARG A 155 -6.55 -12.52 -14.11
C ARG A 155 -7.24 -12.62 -12.75
N GLU A 156 -7.34 -11.50 -12.02
CA GLU A 156 -7.96 -11.44 -10.69
C GLU A 156 -9.44 -11.01 -10.75
N MET A 157 -9.98 -10.80 -11.96
CA MET A 157 -11.39 -10.46 -12.15
C MET A 157 -12.23 -11.74 -12.07
N SER A 158 -12.60 -12.12 -10.84
CA SER A 158 -13.46 -13.27 -10.58
C SER A 158 -14.95 -12.95 -10.78
N ALA A 159 -15.78 -13.98 -11.02
CA ALA A 159 -17.23 -13.80 -11.07
C ALA A 159 -17.80 -13.24 -9.76
N ARG A 160 -17.20 -13.61 -8.61
CA ARG A 160 -17.55 -13.05 -7.30
C ARG A 160 -17.27 -11.55 -7.22
N LEU A 161 -16.09 -11.13 -7.68
CA LEU A 161 -15.75 -9.69 -7.70
C LEU A 161 -16.69 -8.91 -8.63
N VAL A 162 -17.02 -9.46 -9.80
CA VAL A 162 -18.01 -8.85 -10.71
C VAL A 162 -19.38 -8.73 -10.03
N GLY A 163 -19.79 -9.76 -9.27
CA GLY A 163 -21.02 -9.73 -8.49
C GLY A 163 -21.05 -8.65 -7.40
N ALA A 164 -19.93 -8.41 -6.75
CA ALA A 164 -19.81 -7.39 -5.69
C ALA A 164 -20.00 -5.94 -6.18
N TYR A 165 -19.94 -5.68 -7.49
CA TYR A 165 -20.24 -4.36 -8.05
C TYR A 165 -21.75 -4.13 -8.28
N ALA A 166 -22.56 -5.15 -8.17
CA ALA A 166 -24.00 -5.07 -8.42
C ALA A 166 -24.82 -4.83 -7.12
N THR A 167 -24.16 -4.88 -5.99
CA THR A 167 -24.74 -4.61 -4.65
C THR A 167 -24.40 -3.20 -4.19
#